data_ca108bbe74ef165d5ffbfde35f801436
#
_entry.id   ca108bbe74ef165d5ffbfde35f801436
#
_cell.length_a   1.000
_cell.length_b   1.000
_cell.length_c   1.000
_cell.angle_alpha   90.00
_cell.angle_beta   90.00
_cell.angle_gamma   90.00
#
_symmetry.space_group_name_H-M   'P 1'
#
loop_
_entity.id
_entity.type
_entity.pdbx_description
1 polymer ?
#
loop_
_entity_poly.entity_id
_entity_poly.type
_entity_poly.pdbx_seq_one_letter_code
_entity_poly.pdbx_strand_id
1 'polypeptide(L)'
;MRLKYKFALAFLLSALCLNADPRPTQEDFNACFEKNKNSIVSVNKHFGVAITKNLIAVPKSEGAPLGEYVKFDPYLQLFLVRSSKELSPVVMADETNEERIKKSTWVGILNDSNNTVMGHIKSLGQNLGDFDTLSFEYNATGEINTPCCKMIGIAVGADKFIPNRYLKHFVSYDDVYYGDIGVKFLQKEDKFFVGLVDPLGRGKMMMVDDELVSINGIKPKSLRELNEMVLFAPKGAKLDIIVKRDRQELLFQVPVSGDVKFNQSLDIDAPSSLDLPNLNVMPKSPESLLDDKVLVDYGIMVDKNLVVTKVEPKSNADIFGIKIGDKILGYNKESVSNREELLEKISDLQNFMLLFTRNDFQFFARVPK
;
A
#
# COMPACT_ATOMS: atom_id res chain seq x y z
N MET A 1 -40.36 32.51 -18.03
CA MET A 1 -40.59 31.10 -18.39
C MET A 1 -39.36 30.38 -18.98
N ARG A 2 -38.19 31.02 -19.07
CA ARG A 2 -36.94 30.40 -19.67
C ARG A 2 -35.94 29.87 -18.66
N LEU A 3 -36.15 30.06 -17.35
CA LEU A 3 -35.19 29.65 -16.32
C LEU A 3 -35.40 28.19 -15.80
N LYS A 4 -36.63 27.67 -15.93
CA LYS A 4 -36.98 26.32 -15.43
C LYS A 4 -36.43 25.16 -16.31
N TYR A 5 -36.15 25.42 -17.59
CA TYR A 5 -35.64 24.39 -18.50
C TYR A 5 -34.13 24.13 -18.38
N LYS A 6 -33.34 25.10 -17.90
CA LYS A 6 -31.89 24.91 -17.72
C LYS A 6 -31.54 24.01 -16.51
N PHE A 7 -32.37 24.04 -15.47
CA PHE A 7 -32.20 23.16 -14.32
C PHE A 7 -32.63 21.70 -14.59
N ALA A 8 -33.64 21.50 -15.42
CA ALA A 8 -34.10 20.16 -15.81
C ALA A 8 -33.06 19.44 -16.71
N LEU A 9 -32.35 20.20 -17.58
CA LEU A 9 -31.34 19.62 -18.46
C LEU A 9 -30.05 19.22 -17.72
N ALA A 10 -29.66 19.99 -16.69
CA ALA A 10 -28.50 19.65 -15.85
C ALA A 10 -28.79 18.41 -14.98
N PHE A 11 -30.01 18.21 -14.53
CA PHE A 11 -30.42 17.02 -13.77
C PHE A 11 -30.54 15.76 -14.65
N LEU A 12 -30.93 15.92 -15.92
CA LEU A 12 -30.99 14.82 -16.89
C LEU A 12 -29.58 14.31 -17.29
N LEU A 13 -28.57 15.19 -17.37
CA LEU A 13 -27.20 14.80 -17.68
C LEU A 13 -26.53 14.05 -16.52
N SER A 14 -26.91 14.34 -15.27
CA SER A 14 -26.40 13.57 -14.12
C SER A 14 -27.06 12.19 -13.98
N ALA A 15 -28.28 12.02 -14.51
CA ALA A 15 -28.99 10.74 -14.50
C ALA A 15 -28.52 9.78 -15.61
N LEU A 16 -27.90 10.30 -16.69
CA LEU A 16 -27.39 9.47 -17.79
C LEU A 16 -26.17 8.61 -17.40
N CYS A 17 -25.38 9.01 -16.40
CA CYS A 17 -24.33 8.15 -15.87
C CYS A 17 -24.84 6.92 -15.09
N LEU A 18 -26.13 6.88 -14.71
CA LEU A 18 -26.74 5.78 -13.99
C LEU A 18 -27.29 4.67 -14.90
N ASN A 19 -27.45 4.97 -16.20
CA ASN A 19 -27.93 4.03 -17.22
C ASN A 19 -26.91 3.81 -18.35
N ALA A 20 -25.63 4.11 -18.10
CA ALA A 20 -24.59 3.87 -19.09
C ALA A 20 -24.47 2.37 -19.37
N ASP A 21 -24.37 2.01 -20.63
CA ASP A 21 -23.99 0.69 -21.11
C ASP A 21 -22.88 0.14 -20.20
N PRO A 22 -22.98 -1.10 -19.71
CA PRO A 22 -21.99 -1.69 -18.82
C PRO A 22 -20.57 -1.71 -19.38
N ARG A 23 -20.40 -1.45 -20.66
CA ARG A 23 -19.09 -1.37 -21.32
C ARG A 23 -18.89 -0.01 -21.98
N PRO A 24 -18.09 0.89 -21.39
CA PRO A 24 -17.76 2.16 -21.99
C PRO A 24 -16.96 1.97 -23.29
N THR A 25 -17.01 2.96 -24.15
CA THR A 25 -16.31 3.02 -25.43
C THR A 25 -15.05 3.86 -25.34
N GLN A 26 -14.18 3.78 -26.35
CA GLN A 26 -13.03 4.65 -26.49
C GLN A 26 -13.44 6.13 -26.61
N GLU A 27 -14.57 6.40 -27.26
CA GLU A 27 -15.08 7.76 -27.45
C GLU A 27 -15.50 8.41 -26.14
N ASP A 28 -16.04 7.63 -25.18
CA ASP A 28 -16.38 8.14 -23.86
C ASP A 28 -15.14 8.67 -23.11
N PHE A 29 -14.02 7.96 -23.21
CA PHE A 29 -12.77 8.40 -22.60
C PHE A 29 -12.07 9.52 -23.38
N ASN A 30 -12.19 9.57 -24.70
CA ASN A 30 -11.72 10.72 -25.48
C ASN A 30 -12.49 11.99 -25.09
N ALA A 31 -13.80 11.88 -24.85
CA ALA A 31 -14.59 12.99 -24.32
C ALA A 31 -14.14 13.40 -22.90
N CYS A 32 -13.73 12.43 -22.07
CA CYS A 32 -13.14 12.73 -20.77
C CYS A 32 -11.80 13.47 -20.89
N PHE A 33 -10.96 13.12 -21.87
CA PHE A 33 -9.73 13.86 -22.13
C PHE A 33 -10.02 15.33 -22.48
N GLU A 34 -10.91 15.58 -23.40
CA GLU A 34 -11.30 16.96 -23.79
C GLU A 34 -11.80 17.78 -22.59
N LYS A 35 -12.50 17.14 -21.66
CA LYS A 35 -13.02 17.78 -20.45
C LYS A 35 -11.91 18.08 -19.43
N ASN A 36 -10.95 17.18 -19.28
CA ASN A 36 -9.93 17.22 -18.22
C ASN A 36 -8.57 17.74 -18.70
N LYS A 37 -8.32 17.92 -19.99
CA LYS A 37 -7.01 18.29 -20.55
C LYS A 37 -6.36 19.53 -19.91
N ASN A 38 -7.14 20.45 -19.37
CA ASN A 38 -6.61 21.63 -18.69
C ASN A 38 -6.05 21.33 -17.29
N SER A 39 -6.33 20.15 -16.72
CA SER A 39 -5.74 19.68 -15.47
C SER A 39 -4.39 18.98 -15.70
N ILE A 40 -4.11 18.53 -16.92
CA ILE A 40 -2.84 17.90 -17.28
C ILE A 40 -1.80 18.99 -17.53
N VAL A 41 -0.70 18.92 -16.79
CA VAL A 41 0.34 19.93 -16.75
C VAL A 41 1.71 19.30 -16.98
N SER A 42 2.56 19.95 -17.76
CA SER A 42 3.95 19.56 -17.90
C SER A 42 4.83 20.37 -16.94
N VAL A 43 5.57 19.71 -16.06
CA VAL A 43 6.53 20.31 -15.14
C VAL A 43 7.92 19.82 -15.50
N ASN A 44 8.77 20.68 -16.07
CA ASN A 44 10.11 20.32 -16.56
C ASN A 44 10.14 19.02 -17.40
N LYS A 45 9.17 18.88 -18.30
CA LYS A 45 8.92 17.71 -19.16
C LYS A 45 8.35 16.47 -18.45
N HIS A 46 8.10 16.53 -17.15
CA HIS A 46 7.39 15.49 -16.43
C HIS A 46 5.88 15.70 -16.54
N PHE A 47 5.14 14.61 -16.61
CA PHE A 47 3.69 14.60 -16.52
C PHE A 47 3.25 15.01 -15.12
N GLY A 48 2.27 15.87 -15.02
CA GLY A 48 1.66 16.26 -13.77
C GLY A 48 0.16 16.48 -13.91
N VAL A 49 -0.54 16.37 -12.79
CA VAL A 49 -1.98 16.65 -12.70
C VAL A 49 -2.21 17.76 -11.69
N ALA A 50 -2.93 18.80 -12.10
CA ALA A 50 -3.36 19.89 -11.23
C ALA A 50 -4.39 19.35 -10.23
N ILE A 51 -4.00 19.25 -8.96
CA ILE A 51 -4.87 18.74 -7.88
C ILE A 51 -5.65 19.87 -7.22
N THR A 52 -5.03 21.03 -7.12
CA THR A 52 -5.65 22.27 -6.66
C THR A 52 -5.32 23.42 -7.63
N LYS A 53 -5.83 24.61 -7.36
CA LYS A 53 -5.53 25.79 -8.18
C LYS A 53 -4.04 26.15 -8.22
N ASN A 54 -3.22 25.64 -7.33
CA ASN A 54 -1.81 25.97 -7.21
C ASN A 54 -0.88 24.78 -6.89
N LEU A 55 -1.41 23.54 -6.86
CA LEU A 55 -0.62 22.35 -6.57
C LEU A 55 -0.77 21.30 -7.67
N ILE A 56 0.36 20.74 -8.07
CA ILE A 56 0.49 19.73 -9.12
C ILE A 56 1.06 18.47 -8.47
N ALA A 57 0.41 17.32 -8.69
CA ALA A 57 0.95 16.01 -8.37
C ALA A 57 1.76 15.51 -9.56
N VAL A 58 3.04 15.18 -9.34
CA VAL A 58 3.97 14.73 -10.37
C VAL A 58 4.56 13.39 -9.95
N PRO A 59 4.21 12.28 -10.61
CA PRO A 59 4.86 10.99 -10.37
C PRO A 59 6.34 11.06 -10.68
N LYS A 60 7.16 10.39 -9.86
CA LYS A 60 8.58 10.23 -10.14
C LYS A 60 8.73 9.41 -11.43
N SER A 61 9.47 9.93 -12.37
CA SER A 61 9.80 9.29 -13.64
C SER A 61 11.29 9.45 -13.93
N GLU A 62 11.82 8.62 -14.79
CA GLU A 62 13.18 8.78 -15.30
C GLU A 62 13.31 10.06 -16.12
N GLY A 63 14.49 10.66 -16.14
CA GLY A 63 14.79 11.84 -16.94
C GLY A 63 15.48 12.97 -16.19
N ALA A 64 15.25 14.21 -16.65
CA ALA A 64 15.86 15.40 -16.05
C ALA A 64 15.34 15.61 -14.61
N PRO A 65 16.12 16.25 -13.71
CA PRO A 65 15.63 16.60 -12.38
C PRO A 65 14.35 17.44 -12.45
N LEU A 66 13.39 17.15 -11.58
CA LEU A 66 12.12 17.85 -11.52
C LEU A 66 12.30 19.35 -11.17
N GLY A 67 13.32 19.69 -10.39
CA GLY A 67 13.55 21.03 -9.83
C GLY A 67 12.94 21.17 -8.45
N GLU A 68 12.46 22.38 -8.12
CA GLU A 68 11.86 22.64 -6.81
C GLU A 68 10.50 21.96 -6.64
N TYR A 69 10.28 21.42 -5.46
CA TYR A 69 9.00 20.81 -5.08
C TYR A 69 8.64 21.16 -3.63
N VAL A 70 7.38 21.06 -3.27
CA VAL A 70 6.87 21.29 -1.91
C VAL A 70 7.25 20.14 -1.00
N LYS A 71 6.98 18.90 -1.44
CA LYS A 71 7.33 17.67 -0.72
C LYS A 71 7.35 16.47 -1.66
N PHE A 72 8.00 15.40 -1.22
CA PHE A 72 8.11 14.13 -1.92
C PHE A 72 7.63 12.99 -1.02
N ASP A 73 6.74 12.17 -1.53
CA ASP A 73 6.30 10.95 -0.88
C ASP A 73 7.11 9.76 -1.38
N PRO A 74 7.95 9.15 -0.52
CA PRO A 74 8.80 8.03 -0.93
C PRO A 74 8.03 6.72 -1.11
N TYR A 75 6.83 6.59 -0.52
CA TYR A 75 6.00 5.38 -0.66
C TYR A 75 5.23 5.38 -1.98
N LEU A 76 4.72 6.54 -2.36
CA LEU A 76 3.99 6.72 -3.61
C LEU A 76 4.89 7.06 -4.78
N GLN A 77 6.18 7.39 -4.53
CA GLN A 77 7.08 7.95 -5.53
C GLN A 77 6.46 9.18 -6.22
N LEU A 78 5.94 10.11 -5.41
CA LEU A 78 5.13 11.23 -5.86
C LEU A 78 5.64 12.56 -5.32
N PHE A 79 5.84 13.52 -6.19
CA PHE A 79 6.15 14.90 -5.83
C PHE A 79 4.89 15.76 -5.80
N LEU A 80 4.87 16.74 -4.91
CA LEU A 80 3.92 17.84 -4.92
C LEU A 80 4.66 19.11 -5.29
N VAL A 81 4.25 19.76 -6.38
CA VAL A 81 4.89 20.95 -6.94
C VAL A 81 3.94 22.13 -6.84
N ARG A 82 4.46 23.30 -6.50
CA ARG A 82 3.68 24.55 -6.48
C ARG A 82 3.76 25.24 -7.83
N SER A 83 2.59 25.59 -8.37
CA SER A 83 2.50 26.43 -9.57
C SER A 83 2.52 27.91 -9.23
N SER A 84 3.23 28.71 -10.03
CA SER A 84 3.18 30.18 -9.99
C SER A 84 1.95 30.76 -10.71
N LYS A 85 1.24 29.95 -11.49
CA LYS A 85 0.04 30.32 -12.24
C LYS A 85 -1.17 29.61 -11.68
N GLU A 86 -2.34 30.22 -11.78
CA GLU A 86 -3.59 29.55 -11.44
C GLU A 86 -3.87 28.42 -12.43
N LEU A 87 -4.20 27.25 -11.87
CA LEU A 87 -4.45 26.00 -12.59
C LEU A 87 -5.95 25.69 -12.64
N SER A 88 -6.32 24.81 -13.55
CA SER A 88 -7.65 24.19 -13.60
C SER A 88 -7.58 22.81 -12.92
N PRO A 89 -8.02 22.66 -11.66
CA PRO A 89 -7.90 21.39 -10.95
C PRO A 89 -8.74 20.29 -11.60
N VAL A 90 -8.23 19.08 -11.56
CA VAL A 90 -8.98 17.88 -11.96
C VAL A 90 -10.18 17.65 -11.03
N VAL A 91 -11.25 17.11 -11.58
CA VAL A 91 -12.40 16.65 -10.78
C VAL A 91 -12.13 15.24 -10.30
N MET A 92 -11.73 15.10 -9.03
CA MET A 92 -11.54 13.80 -8.41
C MET A 92 -12.89 13.13 -8.11
N ALA A 93 -12.90 11.81 -8.14
CA ALA A 93 -13.98 11.02 -7.61
C ALA A 93 -14.22 11.35 -6.13
N ASP A 94 -15.50 11.51 -5.74
CA ASP A 94 -15.89 11.67 -4.35
C ASP A 94 -15.85 10.31 -3.60
N GLU A 95 -16.02 10.31 -2.28
CA GLU A 95 -15.99 9.10 -1.45
C GLU A 95 -16.98 8.04 -1.91
N THR A 96 -18.21 8.44 -2.24
CA THR A 96 -19.25 7.52 -2.73
C THR A 96 -18.84 6.82 -4.03
N ASN A 97 -18.14 7.56 -4.93
CA ASN A 97 -17.63 6.96 -6.16
C ASN A 97 -16.41 6.09 -5.88
N GLU A 98 -15.54 6.47 -4.94
CA GLU A 98 -14.38 5.66 -4.55
C GLU A 98 -14.78 4.33 -3.91
N GLU A 99 -15.83 4.28 -3.10
CA GLU A 99 -16.39 3.05 -2.52
C GLU A 99 -16.87 2.05 -3.59
N ARG A 100 -17.26 2.55 -4.78
CA ARG A 100 -17.67 1.73 -5.91
C ARG A 100 -16.51 1.21 -6.75
N ILE A 101 -15.30 1.74 -6.55
CA ILE A 101 -14.10 1.31 -7.26
C ILE A 101 -13.71 -0.08 -6.75
N LYS A 102 -13.74 -1.06 -7.64
CA LYS A 102 -13.43 -2.46 -7.36
C LYS A 102 -12.74 -3.10 -8.54
N LYS A 103 -12.29 -4.33 -8.37
CA LYS A 103 -11.86 -5.16 -9.50
C LYS A 103 -12.89 -5.12 -10.62
N SER A 104 -12.43 -5.09 -11.86
CA SER A 104 -13.24 -5.00 -13.07
C SER A 104 -13.97 -3.68 -13.29
N THR A 105 -13.74 -2.62 -12.47
CA THR A 105 -14.20 -1.28 -12.79
C THR A 105 -13.49 -0.77 -14.04
N TRP A 106 -14.28 -0.34 -15.03
CA TRP A 106 -13.76 0.24 -16.27
C TRP A 106 -13.13 1.61 -16.03
N VAL A 107 -11.98 1.82 -16.66
CA VAL A 107 -11.18 3.04 -16.54
C VAL A 107 -10.52 3.39 -17.85
N GLY A 108 -10.25 4.68 -18.07
CA GLY A 108 -9.43 5.19 -19.16
C GLY A 108 -8.24 5.98 -18.63
N ILE A 109 -7.10 5.85 -19.30
CA ILE A 109 -5.91 6.64 -19.01
C ILE A 109 -5.86 7.80 -20.00
N LEU A 110 -5.77 9.01 -19.45
CA LEU A 110 -5.62 10.26 -20.18
C LEU A 110 -4.19 10.78 -19.97
N ASN A 111 -3.58 11.25 -21.04
CA ASN A 111 -2.28 11.92 -20.99
C ASN A 111 -2.29 13.18 -21.87
N ASP A 112 -1.18 13.64 -22.36
CA ASP A 112 -1.05 14.80 -23.24
C ASP A 112 -1.48 14.56 -24.70
N SER A 113 -1.88 13.33 -25.06
CA SER A 113 -2.34 12.95 -26.40
C SER A 113 -3.84 12.67 -26.41
N ASN A 114 -4.47 12.83 -27.58
CA ASN A 114 -5.87 12.48 -27.78
C ASN A 114 -6.13 10.96 -27.86
N ASN A 115 -5.09 10.14 -27.67
CA ASN A 115 -5.19 8.70 -27.65
C ASN A 115 -5.34 8.24 -26.20
N THR A 116 -6.57 8.00 -25.77
CA THR A 116 -6.84 7.40 -24.48
C THR A 116 -6.72 5.88 -24.58
N VAL A 117 -6.26 5.25 -23.51
CA VAL A 117 -6.21 3.80 -23.40
C VAL A 117 -7.24 3.39 -22.35
N MET A 118 -8.02 2.35 -22.63
CA MET A 118 -9.07 1.89 -21.71
C MET A 118 -8.91 0.42 -21.35
N GLY A 119 -9.41 0.08 -20.19
CA GLY A 119 -9.46 -1.28 -19.66
C GLY A 119 -10.12 -1.27 -18.29
N HIS A 120 -9.69 -2.15 -17.40
CA HIS A 120 -10.30 -2.23 -16.08
C HIS A 120 -9.26 -2.47 -14.98
N ILE A 121 -9.67 -2.23 -13.75
CA ILE A 121 -8.86 -2.48 -12.56
C ILE A 121 -8.71 -3.99 -12.36
N LYS A 122 -7.47 -4.45 -12.20
CA LYS A 122 -7.11 -5.85 -11.96
C LYS A 122 -7.06 -6.16 -10.47
N SER A 123 -6.37 -5.33 -9.68
CA SER A 123 -6.27 -5.50 -8.24
C SER A 123 -6.19 -4.15 -7.51
N LEU A 124 -6.51 -4.19 -6.24
CA LEU A 124 -6.42 -3.06 -5.33
C LEU A 124 -5.33 -3.33 -4.30
N GLY A 125 -4.41 -2.39 -4.11
CA GLY A 125 -3.37 -2.45 -3.10
C GLY A 125 -3.96 -2.55 -1.68
N GLN A 126 -3.24 -3.21 -0.79
CA GLN A 126 -3.71 -3.47 0.57
C GLN A 126 -2.90 -2.70 1.63
N ASN A 127 -1.67 -2.34 1.33
CA ASN A 127 -0.75 -1.68 2.25
C ASN A 127 -0.24 -0.36 1.68
N LEU A 128 0.39 0.45 2.51
CA LEU A 128 1.11 1.63 2.06
C LEU A 128 2.24 1.23 1.10
N GLY A 129 2.28 1.88 -0.07
CA GLY A 129 3.23 1.57 -1.13
C GLY A 129 2.78 0.46 -2.09
N ASP A 130 1.70 -0.25 -1.78
CA ASP A 130 1.07 -1.16 -2.73
C ASP A 130 0.21 -0.36 -3.70
N PHE A 131 0.62 -0.31 -4.97
CA PHE A 131 -0.17 0.34 -6.01
C PHE A 131 -1.41 -0.49 -6.38
N ASP A 132 -2.47 0.20 -6.77
CA ASP A 132 -3.57 -0.45 -7.48
C ASP A 132 -3.07 -0.83 -8.89
N THR A 133 -3.62 -1.89 -9.49
CA THR A 133 -3.17 -2.36 -10.81
C THR A 133 -4.27 -2.44 -11.84
N LEU A 134 -3.87 -2.26 -13.10
CA LEU A 134 -4.72 -2.34 -14.28
C LEU A 134 -4.64 -3.72 -14.91
N SER A 135 -5.64 -4.09 -15.71
CA SER A 135 -5.65 -5.33 -16.49
C SER A 135 -4.79 -5.27 -17.76
N PHE A 136 -4.12 -4.16 -17.99
CA PHE A 136 -3.29 -3.91 -19.16
C PHE A 136 -2.07 -3.08 -18.77
N GLU A 137 -1.02 -3.17 -19.55
CA GLU A 137 0.20 -2.38 -19.37
C GLU A 137 0.06 -1.02 -20.06
N TYR A 138 0.60 0.00 -19.41
CA TYR A 138 0.69 1.36 -19.93
C TYR A 138 2.04 1.97 -19.52
N ASN A 139 2.99 2.01 -20.43
CA ASN A 139 4.38 2.39 -20.14
C ASN A 139 4.62 3.91 -20.12
N ALA A 140 3.63 4.67 -19.60
CA ALA A 140 3.72 6.10 -19.40
C ALA A 140 2.98 6.52 -18.13
N THR A 141 3.01 7.82 -17.83
CA THR A 141 2.17 8.44 -16.80
C THR A 141 0.88 8.96 -17.43
N GLY A 142 -0.21 9.01 -16.67
CA GLY A 142 -1.47 9.52 -17.15
C GLY A 142 -2.51 9.62 -16.07
N GLU A 143 -3.51 10.48 -16.27
CA GLU A 143 -4.65 10.62 -15.39
C GLU A 143 -5.63 9.46 -15.63
N ILE A 144 -6.02 8.73 -14.58
CA ILE A 144 -6.97 7.62 -14.69
C ILE A 144 -8.36 8.11 -14.33
N ASN A 145 -9.29 7.90 -15.23
CA ASN A 145 -10.67 8.35 -15.09
C ASN A 145 -11.69 7.23 -15.18
N THR A 146 -12.79 7.43 -14.49
CA THR A 146 -14.03 6.68 -14.71
C THR A 146 -14.71 7.13 -16.01
N PRO A 147 -15.67 6.36 -16.56
CA PRO A 147 -16.47 6.79 -17.70
C PRO A 147 -17.25 8.10 -17.48
N CYS A 148 -17.45 8.52 -16.23
CA CYS A 148 -18.04 9.80 -15.85
C CYS A 148 -17.03 10.95 -15.79
N CYS A 149 -15.82 10.75 -16.30
CA CYS A 149 -14.73 11.74 -16.35
C CYS A 149 -14.29 12.26 -14.96
N LYS A 150 -14.44 11.43 -13.93
CA LYS A 150 -13.89 11.72 -12.61
C LYS A 150 -12.58 10.94 -12.43
N MET A 151 -11.54 11.67 -12.04
CA MET A 151 -10.25 11.06 -11.77
C MET A 151 -10.31 10.14 -10.58
N ILE A 152 -9.68 8.97 -10.69
CA ILE A 152 -9.54 7.98 -9.61
C ILE A 152 -8.09 7.70 -9.24
N GLY A 153 -7.13 8.21 -9.99
CA GLY A 153 -5.71 8.05 -9.72
C GLY A 153 -4.81 8.51 -10.85
N ILE A 154 -3.52 8.26 -10.68
CA ILE A 154 -2.47 8.59 -11.65
C ILE A 154 -1.70 7.32 -12.01
N ALA A 155 -1.67 6.93 -13.30
CA ALA A 155 -0.84 5.85 -13.81
C ALA A 155 0.64 6.23 -13.68
N VAL A 156 1.47 5.27 -13.23
CA VAL A 156 2.89 5.50 -12.95
C VAL A 156 3.82 4.58 -13.76
N GLY A 157 3.28 3.95 -14.77
CA GLY A 157 3.99 3.00 -15.63
C GLY A 157 3.63 1.54 -15.36
N ALA A 158 3.94 0.66 -16.30
CA ALA A 158 3.51 -0.73 -16.34
C ALA A 158 1.98 -0.85 -16.16
N ASP A 159 1.52 -1.67 -15.23
CA ASP A 159 0.10 -1.79 -14.90
C ASP A 159 -0.30 -1.07 -13.59
N LYS A 160 0.55 -0.15 -13.08
CA LYS A 160 0.41 0.42 -11.72
C LYS A 160 -0.17 1.83 -11.73
N PHE A 161 -0.93 2.16 -10.69
CA PHE A 161 -1.38 3.54 -10.46
C PHE A 161 -1.51 3.90 -8.98
N ILE A 162 -1.35 5.19 -8.69
CA ILE A 162 -1.56 5.80 -7.37
C ILE A 162 -3.05 6.17 -7.29
N PRO A 163 -3.83 5.59 -6.37
CA PRO A 163 -5.25 5.92 -6.26
C PRO A 163 -5.51 7.24 -5.53
N ASN A 164 -6.63 7.88 -5.84
CA ASN A 164 -7.02 9.19 -5.31
C ASN A 164 -7.02 9.31 -3.80
N ARG A 165 -7.40 8.26 -3.08
CA ARG A 165 -7.41 8.26 -1.62
C ARG A 165 -6.06 8.61 -1.01
N TYR A 166 -4.97 8.13 -1.64
CA TYR A 166 -3.61 8.50 -1.25
C TYR A 166 -3.25 9.93 -1.69
N LEU A 167 -3.66 10.35 -2.89
CA LEU A 167 -3.46 11.72 -3.36
C LEU A 167 -4.13 12.75 -2.44
N LYS A 168 -5.39 12.51 -2.08
CA LYS A 168 -6.15 13.35 -1.16
C LYS A 168 -5.47 13.43 0.20
N HIS A 169 -5.05 12.30 0.76
CA HIS A 169 -4.33 12.24 2.02
C HIS A 169 -3.00 12.98 1.95
N PHE A 170 -2.20 12.73 0.91
CA PHE A 170 -0.92 13.38 0.70
C PHE A 170 -1.03 14.90 0.63
N VAL A 171 -2.05 15.45 -0.02
CA VAL A 171 -2.26 16.91 -0.13
C VAL A 171 -2.77 17.54 1.18
N SER A 172 -3.41 16.76 2.06
CA SER A 172 -4.06 17.28 3.28
C SER A 172 -3.11 17.71 4.40
N TYR A 173 -1.83 17.36 4.32
CA TYR A 173 -0.82 17.66 5.34
C TYR A 173 0.36 18.43 4.72
N ASP A 174 1.06 19.23 5.50
CA ASP A 174 2.25 19.94 5.04
C ASP A 174 3.46 18.99 4.87
N ASP A 175 3.56 17.98 5.71
CA ASP A 175 4.56 16.90 5.65
C ASP A 175 4.00 15.60 5.03
N VAL A 176 4.85 14.62 4.79
CA VAL A 176 4.41 13.26 4.46
C VAL A 176 3.99 12.57 5.75
N TYR A 177 2.72 12.29 5.87
CA TYR A 177 2.13 11.70 7.06
C TYR A 177 1.29 10.48 6.71
N TYR A 178 1.52 9.40 7.40
CA TYR A 178 0.65 8.22 7.44
C TYR A 178 0.56 7.74 8.89
N GLY A 179 -0.63 7.41 9.32
CA GLY A 179 -0.87 6.91 10.66
C GLY A 179 -0.28 5.52 10.85
N ASP A 180 0.28 5.29 12.02
CA ASP A 180 0.80 4.00 12.45
C ASP A 180 0.47 3.75 13.93
N ILE A 181 0.15 2.52 14.25
CA ILE A 181 -0.11 2.05 15.63
C ILE A 181 0.86 0.95 16.07
N GLY A 182 1.80 0.57 15.20
CA GLY A 182 2.75 -0.51 15.47
C GLY A 182 2.11 -1.90 15.44
N VAL A 183 1.03 -2.06 14.66
CA VAL A 183 0.33 -3.33 14.51
C VAL A 183 0.10 -3.61 13.03
N LYS A 184 0.41 -4.82 12.58
CA LYS A 184 -0.01 -5.32 11.27
C LYS A 184 -1.15 -6.29 11.41
N PHE A 185 -2.14 -6.11 10.58
CA PHE A 185 -3.28 -7.00 10.48
C PHE A 185 -3.11 -7.97 9.32
N LEU A 186 -3.74 -9.12 9.44
CA LEU A 186 -3.86 -10.11 8.38
C LEU A 186 -5.32 -10.54 8.25
N GLN A 187 -5.67 -10.98 7.06
CA GLN A 187 -6.99 -11.53 6.79
C GLN A 187 -6.90 -13.06 6.67
N LYS A 188 -7.76 -13.75 7.42
CA LYS A 188 -7.99 -15.19 7.28
C LYS A 188 -9.48 -15.36 7.00
N GLU A 189 -9.82 -15.85 5.82
CA GLU A 189 -11.20 -15.92 5.31
C GLU A 189 -11.86 -14.54 5.31
N ASP A 190 -12.93 -14.35 6.04
CA ASP A 190 -13.70 -13.10 6.18
C ASP A 190 -13.42 -12.34 7.48
N LYS A 191 -12.41 -12.75 8.24
CA LYS A 191 -12.00 -12.18 9.52
C LYS A 191 -10.62 -11.56 9.46
N PHE A 192 -10.40 -10.58 10.33
CA PHE A 192 -9.11 -9.90 10.48
C PHE A 192 -8.50 -10.22 11.83
N PHE A 193 -7.18 -10.41 11.84
CA PHE A 193 -6.43 -10.76 13.04
C PHE A 193 -5.21 -9.85 13.16
N VAL A 194 -4.79 -9.64 14.39
CA VAL A 194 -3.47 -9.07 14.66
C VAL A 194 -2.41 -10.10 14.24
N GLY A 195 -1.59 -9.74 13.26
CA GLY A 195 -0.54 -10.60 12.71
C GLY A 195 0.82 -10.32 13.32
N LEU A 196 1.10 -9.04 13.62
CA LEU A 196 2.39 -8.64 14.16
C LEU A 196 2.19 -7.38 15.03
N VAL A 197 2.88 -7.34 16.16
CA VAL A 197 2.84 -6.21 17.10
C VAL A 197 4.26 -5.72 17.34
N ASP A 198 4.50 -4.44 17.09
CA ASP A 198 5.71 -3.76 17.53
C ASP A 198 5.71 -3.63 19.06
N PRO A 199 6.66 -4.22 19.77
CA PRO A 199 6.71 -4.14 21.24
C PRO A 199 6.95 -2.72 21.77
N LEU A 200 7.43 -1.81 20.93
CA LEU A 200 7.59 -0.39 21.22
C LEU A 200 6.47 0.47 20.61
N GLY A 201 5.61 -0.14 19.80
CA GLY A 201 4.49 0.51 19.13
C GLY A 201 3.39 0.95 20.07
N ARG A 202 2.51 1.80 19.58
CA ARG A 202 1.35 2.32 20.34
C ARG A 202 0.32 1.23 20.62
N GLY A 203 0.21 0.24 19.72
CA GLY A 203 -0.69 -0.91 19.86
C GLY A 203 -0.12 -2.10 20.63
N LYS A 204 0.98 -1.95 21.38
CA LYS A 204 1.69 -3.03 22.09
C LYS A 204 0.85 -3.84 23.09
N MET A 205 -0.33 -3.37 23.45
CA MET A 205 -1.26 -4.10 24.33
C MET A 205 -2.08 -5.15 23.58
N MET A 206 -2.15 -5.07 22.26
CA MET A 206 -2.75 -6.11 21.42
C MET A 206 -1.78 -7.30 21.34
N MET A 207 -2.31 -8.47 21.05
CA MET A 207 -1.55 -9.70 20.90
C MET A 207 -1.77 -10.30 19.52
N VAL A 208 -0.77 -10.99 19.02
CA VAL A 208 -0.93 -11.80 17.79
C VAL A 208 -2.09 -12.76 17.98
N ASP A 209 -2.90 -12.92 16.92
CA ASP A 209 -4.17 -13.66 16.86
C ASP A 209 -5.36 -13.04 17.60
N ASP A 210 -5.26 -11.85 18.15
CA ASP A 210 -6.46 -11.10 18.51
C ASP A 210 -7.35 -10.94 17.25
N GLU A 211 -8.59 -11.39 17.30
CA GLU A 211 -9.56 -11.19 16.20
C GLU A 211 -10.08 -9.74 16.26
N LEU A 212 -9.90 -8.96 15.21
CA LEU A 212 -10.43 -7.60 15.13
C LEU A 212 -11.96 -7.63 15.00
N VAL A 213 -12.63 -6.88 15.84
CA VAL A 213 -14.09 -6.69 15.80
C VAL A 213 -14.42 -5.38 15.10
N SER A 214 -13.81 -4.27 15.52
CA SER A 214 -14.06 -2.95 14.92
C SER A 214 -12.94 -1.95 15.23
N ILE A 215 -12.87 -0.89 14.42
CA ILE A 215 -12.10 0.35 14.69
C ILE A 215 -13.10 1.51 14.71
N ASN A 216 -13.13 2.30 15.78
CA ASN A 216 -14.08 3.41 15.99
C ASN A 216 -15.54 3.00 15.74
N GLY A 217 -15.91 1.77 16.13
CA GLY A 217 -17.24 1.21 15.93
C GLY A 217 -17.54 0.74 14.50
N ILE A 218 -16.61 0.89 13.55
CA ILE A 218 -16.76 0.46 12.15
C ILE A 218 -16.10 -0.91 11.98
N LYS A 219 -16.84 -1.88 11.44
CA LYS A 219 -16.29 -3.18 11.04
C LYS A 219 -15.75 -3.07 9.61
N PRO A 220 -14.44 -3.24 9.38
CA PRO A 220 -13.87 -3.17 8.04
C PRO A 220 -14.37 -4.32 7.17
N LYS A 221 -14.53 -4.06 5.86
CA LYS A 221 -15.00 -5.03 4.87
C LYS A 221 -13.84 -5.73 4.13
N SER A 222 -12.64 -5.18 4.24
CA SER A 222 -11.43 -5.71 3.58
C SER A 222 -10.18 -5.33 4.39
N LEU A 223 -9.08 -6.06 4.17
CA LEU A 223 -7.79 -5.73 4.79
C LEU A 223 -7.30 -4.35 4.35
N ARG A 224 -7.57 -3.95 3.10
CA ARG A 224 -7.28 -2.61 2.61
C ARG A 224 -8.01 -1.54 3.44
N GLU A 225 -9.34 -1.66 3.59
CA GLU A 225 -10.14 -0.71 4.37
C GLU A 225 -9.63 -0.62 5.80
N LEU A 226 -9.34 -1.76 6.42
CA LEU A 226 -8.75 -1.84 7.75
C LEU A 226 -7.44 -1.06 7.85
N ASN A 227 -6.51 -1.30 6.93
CA ASN A 227 -5.22 -0.62 6.93
C ASN A 227 -5.38 0.89 6.66
N GLU A 228 -6.27 1.28 5.75
CA GLU A 228 -6.56 2.68 5.45
C GLU A 228 -7.21 3.42 6.63
N MET A 229 -8.03 2.75 7.46
CA MET A 229 -8.56 3.35 8.69
C MET A 229 -7.45 3.77 9.67
N VAL A 230 -6.32 3.06 9.68
CA VAL A 230 -5.13 3.43 10.45
C VAL A 230 -4.29 4.46 9.72
N LEU A 231 -3.94 4.20 8.45
CA LEU A 231 -3.06 5.05 7.64
C LEU A 231 -3.58 6.48 7.47
N PHE A 232 -4.90 6.63 7.31
CA PHE A 232 -5.53 7.93 7.07
C PHE A 232 -6.15 8.54 8.33
N ALA A 233 -5.92 7.93 9.49
CA ALA A 233 -6.35 8.51 10.76
C ALA A 233 -5.70 9.89 10.97
N PRO A 234 -6.43 10.88 11.49
CA PRO A 234 -5.88 12.20 11.74
C PRO A 234 -4.65 12.16 12.65
N LYS A 235 -3.70 13.07 12.39
CA LYS A 235 -2.48 13.20 13.21
C LYS A 235 -2.82 13.44 14.68
N GLY A 236 -2.31 12.59 15.57
CA GLY A 236 -2.59 12.65 17.00
C GLY A 236 -3.95 12.08 17.43
N ALA A 237 -4.71 11.48 16.52
CA ALA A 237 -5.94 10.79 16.87
C ALA A 237 -5.69 9.59 17.79
N LYS A 238 -6.76 9.15 18.48
CA LYS A 238 -6.83 7.86 19.15
C LYS A 238 -7.86 7.00 18.44
N LEU A 239 -7.53 5.75 18.19
CA LEU A 239 -8.43 4.76 17.62
C LEU A 239 -9.00 3.89 18.74
N ASP A 240 -10.31 3.76 18.80
CA ASP A 240 -10.99 2.79 19.64
C ASP A 240 -11.02 1.46 18.89
N ILE A 241 -10.11 0.54 19.27
CA ILE A 241 -9.95 -0.75 18.62
C ILE A 241 -10.54 -1.82 19.53
N ILE A 242 -11.56 -2.52 19.05
CA ILE A 242 -12.15 -3.66 19.74
C ILE A 242 -11.61 -4.93 19.10
N VAL A 243 -10.99 -5.78 19.91
CA VAL A 243 -10.55 -7.12 19.51
C VAL A 243 -11.21 -8.18 20.38
N LYS A 244 -11.26 -9.40 19.87
CA LYS A 244 -11.70 -10.58 20.60
C LYS A 244 -10.53 -11.47 20.93
N ARG A 245 -10.30 -11.70 22.22
CA ARG A 245 -9.28 -12.58 22.78
C ARG A 245 -9.94 -13.54 23.76
N ASP A 246 -9.70 -14.85 23.65
CA ASP A 246 -10.29 -15.85 24.56
C ASP A 246 -11.80 -15.72 24.78
N ARG A 247 -12.54 -15.42 23.68
CA ARG A 247 -14.00 -15.19 23.66
C ARG A 247 -14.46 -13.90 24.35
N GLN A 248 -13.56 -13.05 24.82
CA GLN A 248 -13.87 -11.76 25.45
C GLN A 248 -13.54 -10.63 24.47
N GLU A 249 -14.38 -9.61 24.44
CA GLU A 249 -14.11 -8.38 23.72
C GLU A 249 -13.30 -7.43 24.60
N LEU A 250 -12.21 -6.93 24.06
CA LEU A 250 -11.29 -5.99 24.70
C LEU A 250 -11.24 -4.70 23.90
N LEU A 251 -11.45 -3.58 24.56
CA LEU A 251 -11.31 -2.24 23.98
C LEU A 251 -9.91 -1.69 24.27
N PHE A 252 -9.21 -1.28 23.23
CA PHE A 252 -7.95 -0.56 23.30
C PHE A 252 -8.10 0.82 22.70
N GLN A 253 -7.72 1.86 23.44
CA GLN A 253 -7.61 3.23 22.93
C GLN A 253 -6.16 3.47 22.50
N VAL A 254 -5.90 3.36 21.20
CA VAL A 254 -4.55 3.36 20.65
C VAL A 254 -4.24 4.71 20.01
N PRO A 255 -3.27 5.49 20.53
CA PRO A 255 -2.83 6.71 19.88
C PRO A 255 -2.16 6.40 18.54
N VAL A 256 -2.49 7.19 17.52
CA VAL A 256 -1.85 7.08 16.20
C VAL A 256 -0.55 7.89 16.21
N SER A 257 0.55 7.26 15.83
CA SER A 257 1.82 7.94 15.56
C SER A 257 1.92 8.32 14.08
N GLY A 258 2.78 9.29 13.75
CA GLY A 258 3.12 9.63 12.36
C GLY A 258 4.39 8.92 11.87
N ASP A 259 5.01 8.12 12.72
CA ASP A 259 6.22 7.39 12.39
C ASP A 259 5.85 6.04 11.79
N VAL A 260 5.77 5.95 10.48
CA VAL A 260 5.50 4.69 9.75
C VAL A 260 6.75 3.78 9.76
N LYS A 261 7.44 3.67 10.88
CA LYS A 261 8.66 2.84 10.98
C LYS A 261 8.37 1.36 10.74
N PHE A 262 7.18 0.94 11.10
CA PHE A 262 6.78 -0.47 11.07
C PHE A 262 6.27 -0.94 9.70
N ASN A 263 5.85 -0.02 8.84
CA ASN A 263 5.37 -0.31 7.48
C ASN A 263 6.40 0.00 6.39
N GLN A 264 7.60 0.46 6.75
CA GLN A 264 8.64 0.70 5.77
C GLN A 264 9.10 -0.63 5.16
N SER A 265 8.66 -0.90 3.93
CA SER A 265 9.51 -1.58 2.99
C SER A 265 10.64 -0.60 2.65
N LEU A 266 11.76 -0.72 3.31
CA LEU A 266 12.98 -0.07 2.87
C LEU A 266 13.41 -0.77 1.57
N ASP A 267 12.91 -0.28 0.43
CA ASP A 267 13.64 -0.42 -0.80
C ASP A 267 14.87 0.48 -0.69
N ILE A 268 15.89 -0.05 -0.04
CA ILE A 268 17.25 0.42 -0.24
C ILE A 268 17.53 0.09 -1.69
N ASP A 269 17.79 1.11 -2.50
CA ASP A 269 18.25 0.99 -3.88
C ASP A 269 19.16 -0.23 -4.02
N ALA A 270 18.69 -1.25 -4.72
CA ALA A 270 19.55 -2.33 -5.13
C ALA A 270 20.57 -1.70 -6.09
N PRO A 271 21.89 -1.80 -5.82
CA PRO A 271 22.86 -1.29 -6.76
C PRO A 271 22.65 -2.01 -8.08
N SER A 272 22.44 -1.20 -9.12
CA SER A 272 22.43 -1.64 -10.51
C SER A 272 23.61 -2.59 -10.75
N SER A 273 23.29 -3.78 -11.21
CA SER A 273 24.15 -4.79 -11.85
C SER A 273 25.65 -4.48 -11.83
N LEU A 274 26.35 -4.99 -10.83
CA LEU A 274 27.77 -5.26 -10.95
C LEU A 274 27.93 -6.74 -11.32
N ASP A 275 28.60 -6.97 -12.42
CA ASP A 275 29.00 -8.26 -12.94
C ASP A 275 29.58 -9.14 -11.84
N LEU A 276 28.87 -10.22 -11.48
CA LEU A 276 29.39 -11.26 -10.64
C LEU A 276 30.18 -12.26 -11.50
N PRO A 277 31.44 -12.50 -11.21
CA PRO A 277 32.17 -13.55 -11.88
C PRO A 277 31.61 -14.93 -11.48
N ASN A 278 31.44 -15.74 -12.49
CA ASN A 278 31.03 -17.13 -12.47
C ASN A 278 31.91 -17.93 -11.48
N LEU A 279 31.40 -18.33 -10.34
CA LEU A 279 32.04 -19.27 -9.43
C LEU A 279 31.18 -20.52 -9.28
N ASN A 280 31.34 -21.41 -10.26
CA ASN A 280 31.15 -22.83 -10.04
C ASN A 280 32.30 -23.32 -9.16
N VAL A 281 32.07 -23.57 -7.89
CA VAL A 281 32.68 -24.64 -7.11
C VAL A 281 31.88 -24.82 -5.82
N MET A 282 31.15 -25.91 -5.71
CA MET A 282 30.74 -26.46 -4.42
C MET A 282 31.92 -27.24 -3.81
N PRO A 283 32.10 -27.18 -2.50
CA PRO A 283 32.40 -28.36 -1.74
C PRO A 283 31.26 -28.70 -0.79
N LYS A 284 30.73 -29.89 -0.93
CA LYS A 284 29.92 -30.57 0.07
C LYS A 284 30.75 -30.81 1.33
N SER A 285 30.27 -30.32 2.45
CA SER A 285 30.63 -30.82 3.78
C SER A 285 29.37 -31.39 4.44
N PRO A 286 29.46 -32.52 5.13
CA PRO A 286 28.30 -33.16 5.76
C PRO A 286 28.00 -32.45 7.08
N GLU A 287 27.04 -31.55 7.08
CA GLU A 287 26.51 -30.95 8.31
C GLU A 287 25.14 -31.52 8.63
N SER A 288 25.05 -31.91 9.89
CA SER A 288 23.98 -32.49 10.67
C SER A 288 22.55 -32.22 10.16
N LEU A 289 21.80 -33.29 10.06
CA LEU A 289 20.37 -33.42 9.76
C LEU A 289 19.48 -32.82 10.85
N LEU A 290 19.59 -31.52 11.12
CA LEU A 290 18.58 -30.80 11.86
C LEU A 290 17.54 -30.29 10.85
N ASP A 291 16.29 -30.59 11.11
CA ASP A 291 15.19 -30.36 10.15
C ASP A 291 14.82 -28.88 10.09
N ASP A 292 15.28 -28.18 9.04
CA ASP A 292 14.90 -26.79 8.72
C ASP A 292 13.45 -26.61 8.35
N LYS A 293 12.70 -27.67 8.21
CA LYS A 293 11.38 -27.70 7.62
C LYS A 293 10.46 -26.65 8.21
N VAL A 294 10.50 -26.44 9.52
CA VAL A 294 9.63 -25.45 10.19
C VAL A 294 9.89 -24.02 9.71
N LEU A 295 11.14 -23.63 9.54
CA LEU A 295 11.50 -22.29 9.04
C LEU A 295 11.22 -22.18 7.54
N VAL A 296 11.47 -23.24 6.78
CA VAL A 296 11.18 -23.30 5.34
C VAL A 296 9.67 -23.25 5.10
N ASP A 297 8.86 -23.98 5.87
CA ASP A 297 7.39 -23.95 5.79
C ASP A 297 6.83 -22.56 6.18
N TYR A 298 7.50 -21.87 7.09
CA TYR A 298 7.19 -20.48 7.43
C TYR A 298 7.55 -19.51 6.29
N GLY A 299 8.50 -19.89 5.43
CA GLY A 299 8.93 -19.15 4.27
C GLY A 299 10.23 -18.37 4.46
N ILE A 300 11.10 -18.77 5.41
CA ILE A 300 12.42 -18.17 5.57
C ILE A 300 13.54 -19.19 5.53
N MET A 301 14.70 -18.73 5.09
CA MET A 301 15.98 -19.41 5.32
C MET A 301 16.88 -18.49 6.13
N VAL A 302 17.60 -19.06 7.09
CA VAL A 302 18.53 -18.31 7.94
C VAL A 302 19.95 -18.90 7.84
N ASP A 303 20.95 -18.05 8.00
CA ASP A 303 22.34 -18.49 8.10
C ASP A 303 22.68 -19.00 9.52
N LYS A 304 23.92 -19.42 9.74
CA LYS A 304 24.44 -19.89 11.05
C LYS A 304 24.37 -18.84 12.17
N ASN A 305 24.30 -17.55 11.79
CA ASN A 305 24.22 -16.42 12.73
C ASN A 305 22.77 -15.96 12.96
N LEU A 306 21.79 -16.75 12.50
CA LEU A 306 20.36 -16.47 12.61
C LEU A 306 19.90 -15.25 11.76
N VAL A 307 20.66 -14.86 10.75
CA VAL A 307 20.27 -13.79 9.81
C VAL A 307 19.45 -14.39 8.68
N VAL A 308 18.29 -13.79 8.38
CA VAL A 308 17.41 -14.20 7.29
C VAL A 308 18.11 -13.95 5.96
N THR A 309 18.33 -15.01 5.18
CA THR A 309 19.01 -14.98 3.89
C THR A 309 18.05 -15.09 2.71
N LYS A 310 16.84 -15.63 2.94
CA LYS A 310 15.77 -15.73 1.95
C LYS A 310 14.42 -15.60 2.62
N VAL A 311 13.50 -14.93 1.94
CA VAL A 311 12.07 -14.90 2.25
C VAL A 311 11.31 -15.34 1.01
N GLU A 312 10.43 -16.33 1.16
CA GLU A 312 9.62 -16.85 0.04
C GLU A 312 8.44 -15.92 -0.20
N PRO A 313 8.26 -15.41 -1.43
CA PRO A 313 7.15 -14.52 -1.76
C PRO A 313 5.79 -15.14 -1.43
N LYS A 314 4.89 -14.35 -0.84
CA LYS A 314 3.54 -14.76 -0.40
C LYS A 314 3.51 -15.83 0.70
N SER A 315 4.63 -16.12 1.32
CA SER A 315 4.72 -16.97 2.51
C SER A 315 4.18 -16.25 3.76
N ASN A 316 4.00 -16.99 4.85
CA ASN A 316 3.66 -16.38 6.14
C ASN A 316 4.71 -15.35 6.56
N ALA A 317 5.98 -15.62 6.36
CA ALA A 317 7.06 -14.69 6.68
C ALA A 317 6.97 -13.39 5.86
N ASP A 318 6.70 -13.48 4.56
CA ASP A 318 6.50 -12.32 3.69
C ASP A 318 5.27 -11.49 4.12
N ILE A 319 4.15 -12.17 4.42
CA ILE A 319 2.93 -11.53 4.94
C ILE A 319 3.20 -10.81 6.27
N PHE A 320 3.99 -11.39 7.16
CA PHE A 320 4.41 -10.76 8.41
C PHE A 320 5.49 -9.69 8.23
N GLY A 321 5.96 -9.48 7.00
CA GLY A 321 6.93 -8.44 6.67
C GLY A 321 8.34 -8.75 7.16
N ILE A 322 8.70 -10.03 7.31
CA ILE A 322 10.07 -10.47 7.52
C ILE A 322 10.87 -10.17 6.25
N LYS A 323 12.10 -9.74 6.39
CA LYS A 323 12.98 -9.38 5.28
C LYS A 323 14.34 -10.05 5.38
N ILE A 324 14.98 -10.16 4.23
CA ILE A 324 16.40 -10.53 4.16
C ILE A 324 17.19 -9.51 4.99
N GLY A 325 18.10 -10.00 5.84
CA GLY A 325 18.88 -9.21 6.77
C GLY A 325 18.28 -9.08 8.18
N ASP A 326 17.03 -9.49 8.41
CA ASP A 326 16.51 -9.62 9.78
C ASP A 326 17.29 -10.69 10.55
N LYS A 327 17.54 -10.44 11.82
CA LYS A 327 18.23 -11.40 12.68
C LYS A 327 17.29 -11.94 13.75
N ILE A 328 17.21 -13.26 13.90
CA ILE A 328 16.48 -13.88 15.00
C ILE A 328 17.32 -13.75 16.28
N LEU A 329 16.70 -13.25 17.34
CA LEU A 329 17.30 -13.11 18.67
C LEU A 329 16.81 -14.15 19.65
N GLY A 330 15.62 -14.73 19.41
CA GLY A 330 15.02 -15.66 20.36
C GLY A 330 13.70 -16.24 19.87
N TYR A 331 13.15 -17.15 20.68
CA TYR A 331 11.83 -17.74 20.51
C TYR A 331 11.08 -17.75 21.86
N ASN A 332 9.76 -17.59 21.86
CA ASN A 332 8.90 -17.66 23.05
C ASN A 332 9.45 -16.93 24.30
N LYS A 333 10.13 -15.80 24.14
CA LYS A 333 10.82 -14.99 25.16
C LYS A 333 12.17 -15.56 25.66
N GLU A 334 12.65 -16.65 25.10
CA GLU A 334 14.00 -17.21 25.37
C GLU A 334 14.93 -16.73 24.24
N SER A 335 16.16 -16.34 24.60
CA SER A 335 17.20 -16.00 23.62
C SER A 335 17.82 -17.27 23.02
N VAL A 336 18.28 -17.16 21.77
CA VAL A 336 19.02 -18.18 21.07
C VAL A 336 20.33 -17.60 20.53
N SER A 337 21.38 -18.38 20.52
CA SER A 337 22.72 -17.93 20.14
C SER A 337 23.11 -18.32 18.72
N ASN A 338 22.57 -19.41 18.20
CA ASN A 338 22.87 -19.94 16.88
C ASN A 338 21.69 -20.73 16.29
N ARG A 339 21.84 -21.12 15.02
CA ARG A 339 20.80 -21.79 14.24
C ARG A 339 20.47 -23.19 14.77
N GLU A 340 21.49 -23.96 15.20
CA GLU A 340 21.33 -25.31 15.73
C GLU A 340 20.49 -25.30 17.01
N GLU A 341 20.79 -24.39 17.94
CA GLU A 341 20.03 -24.19 19.16
C GLU A 341 18.57 -23.81 18.87
N LEU A 342 18.35 -22.91 17.93
CA LEU A 342 16.99 -22.52 17.52
C LEU A 342 16.21 -23.72 16.98
N LEU A 343 16.79 -24.48 16.05
CA LEU A 343 16.12 -25.63 15.41
C LEU A 343 15.79 -26.73 16.41
N GLU A 344 16.70 -27.03 17.35
CA GLU A 344 16.45 -27.98 18.42
C GLU A 344 15.24 -27.56 19.27
N LYS A 345 15.15 -26.26 19.60
CA LYS A 345 14.09 -25.73 20.46
C LYS A 345 12.72 -25.65 19.79
N ILE A 346 12.67 -25.43 18.48
CA ILE A 346 11.40 -25.27 17.75
C ILE A 346 10.91 -26.56 17.08
N SER A 347 11.71 -27.61 17.03
CA SER A 347 11.38 -28.85 16.30
C SER A 347 10.03 -29.46 16.73
N ASP A 348 9.74 -29.47 18.02
CA ASP A 348 8.57 -30.11 18.63
C ASP A 348 7.41 -29.13 18.90
N LEU A 349 7.60 -27.83 18.59
CA LEU A 349 6.58 -26.79 18.86
C LEU A 349 5.55 -26.72 17.73
N GLN A 350 4.27 -26.64 18.09
CA GLN A 350 3.20 -26.47 17.11
C GLN A 350 2.96 -25.00 16.76
N ASN A 351 3.18 -24.10 17.72
CA ASN A 351 3.02 -22.67 17.54
C ASN A 351 4.02 -21.97 18.47
N PHE A 352 4.80 -21.07 17.92
CA PHE A 352 5.78 -20.31 18.70
C PHE A 352 5.96 -18.91 18.11
N MET A 353 6.60 -18.05 18.87
CA MET A 353 6.94 -16.69 18.46
C MET A 353 8.44 -16.57 18.29
N LEU A 354 8.86 -16.00 17.16
CA LEU A 354 10.26 -15.61 16.96
C LEU A 354 10.43 -14.13 17.25
N LEU A 355 11.48 -13.79 17.99
CA LEU A 355 11.93 -12.42 18.19
C LEU A 355 12.95 -12.08 17.12
N PHE A 356 12.67 -11.09 16.30
CA PHE A 356 13.58 -10.57 15.29
C PHE A 356 14.14 -9.21 15.68
N THR A 357 15.30 -8.86 15.13
CA THR A 357 15.82 -7.48 15.13
C THR A 357 16.14 -7.03 13.71
N ARG A 358 15.84 -5.77 13.42
CA ARG A 358 16.15 -5.05 12.18
C ARG A 358 16.56 -3.63 12.55
N ASN A 359 17.78 -3.20 12.21
CA ASN A 359 18.26 -1.84 12.51
C ASN A 359 18.00 -1.43 13.98
N ASP A 360 18.40 -2.28 14.93
CA ASP A 360 18.18 -2.10 16.39
C ASP A 360 16.72 -2.12 16.85
N PHE A 361 15.79 -2.36 15.94
CA PHE A 361 14.39 -2.52 16.25
C PHE A 361 14.04 -4.01 16.44
N GLN A 362 13.38 -4.35 17.54
CA GLN A 362 12.97 -5.71 17.86
C GLN A 362 11.47 -5.91 17.67
N PHE A 363 11.07 -7.02 17.09
CA PHE A 363 9.66 -7.37 16.86
C PHE A 363 9.45 -8.89 16.94
N PHE A 364 8.23 -9.28 17.33
CA PHE A 364 7.83 -10.67 17.36
C PHE A 364 7.01 -11.05 16.13
N ALA A 365 7.27 -12.24 15.61
CA ALA A 365 6.44 -12.84 14.58
C ALA A 365 6.05 -14.25 15.01
N ARG A 366 4.77 -14.60 14.81
CA ARG A 366 4.29 -15.95 15.10
C ARG A 366 4.59 -16.87 13.93
N VAL A 367 5.08 -18.05 14.26
CA VAL A 367 5.28 -19.15 13.32
C VAL A 367 4.17 -20.18 13.57
N PRO A 368 3.14 -20.24 12.73
CA PRO A 368 2.17 -21.32 12.74
C PRO A 368 2.79 -22.56 12.12
N LYS A 369 2.51 -23.71 12.65
CA LYS A 369 2.86 -25.00 12.06
C LYS A 369 1.71 -25.52 11.24
#